data_2d75d749ac7f82bab82352e998e5763d
#
_entry.id   2d75d749ac7f82bab82352e998e5763d
#
_cell.length_a   1.000
_cell.length_b   1.000
_cell.length_c   1.000
_cell.angle_alpha   90.00
_cell.angle_beta   90.00
_cell.angle_gamma   90.00
#
_symmetry.space_group_name_H-M   'P 1'
#
loop_
_entity.id
_entity.type
_entity.pdbx_description
1 polymer ?
#
loop_
_entity_poly.entity_id
_entity_poly.type
_entity_poly.pdbx_seq_one_letter_code
_entity_poly.pdbx_strand_id
1 'polypeptide(L)'
;MSKGFHIRYFEKVLGLVMILVLNGPAHVAAWGMDAHRVVGMIADRYLTPGVQNKIQQDFNITSLADVANWADRVRYKRSQGRWHYANIQEGERHYVRERDCPLGECVVEKVRYFSSVLAGAASSRKGRIESLKYLVHFVGDIHQPLHLGNKKDRGGNKIRVVFKGKKTNLHALWDSGLVHVADGENLLQYARRLTRRILPEDRLLWSRSGAVDWANESRRQALDLSYDPQVKITGVLTKEYVRKARETIELRLTQAGVRLAHLFNTLLK
;
A
#
# COMPACT_ATOMS: atom_id res chain seq x y z
N MET A 1 12.68 -84.84 21.17
CA MET A 1 12.11 -84.13 19.98
C MET A 1 11.18 -83.07 20.50
N SER A 2 11.62 -81.85 20.60
CA SER A 2 10.78 -80.72 20.96
C SER A 2 11.15 -79.50 20.08
N LYS A 3 10.21 -79.12 19.25
CA LYS A 3 10.36 -77.96 18.33
C LYS A 3 10.01 -76.68 19.07
N GLY A 4 10.97 -75.83 19.23
CA GLY A 4 10.78 -74.47 19.76
C GLY A 4 10.13 -73.56 18.74
N PHE A 5 9.09 -72.85 19.14
CA PHE A 5 8.36 -71.88 18.36
C PHE A 5 8.89 -70.50 18.70
N HIS A 6 9.62 -69.85 17.79
CA HIS A 6 10.06 -68.47 17.95
C HIS A 6 8.98 -67.52 17.46
N ILE A 7 8.36 -66.78 18.37
CA ILE A 7 7.47 -65.65 18.07
C ILE A 7 8.32 -64.40 17.89
N ARG A 8 8.36 -63.85 16.66
CA ARG A 8 8.95 -62.57 16.35
C ARG A 8 7.95 -61.44 16.67
N TYR A 9 8.23 -60.64 17.67
CA TYR A 9 7.53 -59.37 17.89
C TYR A 9 7.97 -58.34 16.84
N PHE A 10 7.05 -57.91 15.98
CA PHE A 10 7.23 -56.77 15.10
C PHE A 10 6.83 -55.51 15.88
N GLU A 11 7.81 -54.77 16.37
CA GLU A 11 7.57 -53.42 16.93
C GLU A 11 7.25 -52.46 15.78
N LYS A 12 6.00 -51.99 15.74
CA LYS A 12 5.59 -50.89 14.88
C LYS A 12 6.02 -49.58 15.53
N VAL A 13 7.12 -49.01 15.08
CA VAL A 13 7.51 -47.64 15.39
C VAL A 13 6.57 -46.70 14.63
N LEU A 14 5.60 -46.14 15.31
CA LEU A 14 4.72 -45.08 14.79
C LEU A 14 5.50 -43.79 14.81
N GLY A 15 6.11 -43.40 13.71
CA GLY A 15 6.78 -42.11 13.55
C GLY A 15 5.76 -40.99 13.52
N LEU A 16 5.67 -40.23 14.60
CA LEU A 16 4.88 -38.99 14.70
C LEU A 16 5.57 -37.91 13.87
N VAL A 17 5.15 -37.69 12.64
CA VAL A 17 5.60 -36.56 11.81
C VAL A 17 4.96 -35.28 12.38
N MET A 18 5.72 -34.56 13.18
CA MET A 18 5.35 -33.24 13.69
C MET A 18 5.49 -32.23 12.55
N ILE A 19 4.40 -31.92 11.85
CA ILE A 19 4.37 -30.86 10.85
C ILE A 19 4.48 -29.53 11.61
N LEU A 20 5.69 -28.98 11.69
CA LEU A 20 5.91 -27.58 12.11
C LEU A 20 5.34 -26.67 11.05
N VAL A 21 4.11 -26.20 11.28
CA VAL A 21 3.56 -25.08 10.51
C VAL A 21 4.35 -23.82 10.92
N LEU A 22 5.39 -23.52 10.17
CA LEU A 22 6.11 -22.26 10.29
C LEU A 22 5.16 -21.13 9.85
N ASN A 23 4.41 -20.60 10.81
CA ASN A 23 3.77 -19.31 10.64
C ASN A 23 4.87 -18.25 10.56
N GLY A 24 5.44 -18.05 9.38
CA GLY A 24 6.28 -16.90 9.10
C GLY A 24 5.53 -15.63 9.43
N PRO A 25 6.21 -14.55 9.85
CA PRO A 25 5.56 -13.28 10.13
C PRO A 25 4.78 -12.87 8.87
N ALA A 26 3.47 -12.62 9.03
CA ALA A 26 2.64 -12.07 7.98
C ALA A 26 3.31 -10.78 7.49
N HIS A 27 3.86 -10.81 6.30
CA HIS A 27 4.51 -9.65 5.69
C HIS A 27 3.44 -8.60 5.47
N VAL A 28 3.50 -7.53 6.26
CA VAL A 28 2.69 -6.33 6.04
C VAL A 28 3.24 -5.68 4.78
N ALA A 29 2.59 -5.94 3.66
CA ALA A 29 2.75 -5.15 2.47
C ALA A 29 2.02 -3.82 2.70
N ALA A 30 2.56 -2.73 2.22
CA ALA A 30 1.85 -1.47 1.94
C ALA A 30 0.53 -1.77 1.21
N TRP A 31 -0.26 -0.80 0.74
CA TRP A 31 -1.39 -1.14 -0.13
C TRP A 31 -1.13 -2.47 -0.83
N GLY A 32 -2.02 -3.45 -0.73
CA GLY A 32 -1.80 -4.75 -1.37
C GLY A 32 -1.36 -4.59 -2.83
N MET A 33 -0.63 -5.55 -3.36
CA MET A 33 -0.03 -5.48 -4.70
C MET A 33 -0.99 -5.00 -5.78
N ASP A 34 -2.26 -5.38 -5.69
CA ASP A 34 -3.30 -5.02 -6.66
C ASP A 34 -3.71 -3.54 -6.53
N ALA A 35 -3.77 -3.00 -5.32
CA ALA A 35 -4.09 -1.59 -5.10
C ALA A 35 -3.01 -0.66 -5.68
N HIS A 36 -1.72 -0.98 -5.50
CA HIS A 36 -0.64 -0.22 -6.15
C HIS A 36 -0.71 -0.29 -7.68
N ARG A 37 -1.03 -1.46 -8.24
CA ARG A 37 -1.23 -1.60 -9.68
C ARG A 37 -2.41 -0.75 -10.19
N VAL A 38 -3.50 -0.71 -9.43
CA VAL A 38 -4.68 0.13 -9.75
C VAL A 38 -4.29 1.61 -9.75
N VAL A 39 -3.51 2.08 -8.77
CA VAL A 39 -2.97 3.46 -8.77
C VAL A 39 -2.14 3.73 -10.03
N GLY A 40 -1.25 2.82 -10.43
CA GLY A 40 -0.47 2.92 -11.67
C GLY A 40 -1.36 2.96 -12.91
N MET A 41 -2.38 2.08 -13.03
CA MET A 41 -3.32 2.05 -14.15
C MET A 41 -4.15 3.34 -14.26
N ILE A 42 -4.57 3.90 -13.13
CA ILE A 42 -5.27 5.19 -13.11
C ILE A 42 -4.33 6.30 -13.57
N ALA A 43 -3.08 6.31 -13.07
CA ALA A 43 -2.11 7.32 -13.47
C ALA A 43 -1.79 7.25 -14.97
N ASP A 44 -1.56 6.06 -15.54
CA ASP A 44 -1.32 5.86 -16.97
C ASP A 44 -2.40 6.53 -17.84
N ARG A 45 -3.66 6.49 -17.39
CA ARG A 45 -4.79 7.10 -18.11
C ARG A 45 -4.73 8.63 -18.17
N TYR A 46 -4.07 9.28 -17.21
CA TYR A 46 -4.02 10.74 -17.08
C TYR A 46 -2.65 11.34 -17.41
N LEU A 47 -1.67 10.52 -17.82
CA LEU A 47 -0.42 11.01 -18.39
C LEU A 47 -0.70 11.72 -19.73
N THR A 48 0.01 12.83 -19.98
CA THR A 48 0.01 13.42 -21.32
C THR A 48 0.78 12.51 -22.29
N PRO A 49 0.43 12.49 -23.59
CA PRO A 49 1.12 11.65 -24.58
C PRO A 49 2.65 11.89 -24.60
N GLY A 50 3.10 13.15 -24.45
CA GLY A 50 4.52 13.49 -24.39
C GLY A 50 5.24 12.85 -23.18
N VAL A 51 4.62 12.92 -22.00
CA VAL A 51 5.18 12.31 -20.79
C VAL A 51 5.14 10.77 -20.84
N GLN A 52 4.07 10.19 -21.40
CA GLN A 52 3.99 8.74 -21.60
C GLN A 52 5.12 8.24 -22.52
N ASN A 53 5.33 8.91 -23.65
CA ASN A 53 6.41 8.59 -24.57
C ASN A 53 7.78 8.74 -23.89
N LYS A 54 8.00 9.81 -23.13
CA LYS A 54 9.24 10.04 -22.40
C LYS A 54 9.51 8.96 -21.35
N ILE A 55 8.50 8.53 -20.59
CA ILE A 55 8.62 7.42 -19.63
C ILE A 55 9.02 6.12 -20.34
N GLN A 56 8.44 5.84 -21.48
CA GLN A 56 8.78 4.65 -22.26
C GLN A 56 10.19 4.71 -22.83
N GLN A 57 10.60 5.84 -23.44
CA GLN A 57 11.89 5.97 -24.10
C GLN A 57 13.05 6.12 -23.10
N ASP A 58 12.93 7.01 -22.11
CA ASP A 58 14.02 7.32 -21.19
C ASP A 58 14.18 6.26 -20.09
N PHE A 59 13.08 5.64 -19.67
CA PHE A 59 13.08 4.75 -18.50
C PHE A 59 12.77 3.28 -18.83
N ASN A 60 12.37 2.99 -20.09
CA ASN A 60 11.96 1.65 -20.54
C ASN A 60 10.81 1.07 -19.69
N ILE A 61 9.81 1.92 -19.40
CA ILE A 61 8.62 1.55 -18.64
C ILE A 61 7.40 1.80 -19.54
N THR A 62 6.67 0.72 -19.84
CA THR A 62 5.48 0.76 -20.71
C THR A 62 4.23 1.14 -19.94
N SER A 63 4.12 0.68 -18.68
CA SER A 63 3.02 1.00 -17.78
C SER A 63 3.54 1.24 -16.36
N LEU A 64 3.01 2.24 -15.68
CA LEU A 64 3.31 2.51 -14.29
C LEU A 64 2.85 1.36 -13.37
N ALA A 65 1.79 0.65 -13.77
CA ALA A 65 1.29 -0.52 -13.06
C ALA A 65 2.32 -1.67 -12.97
N ASP A 66 3.21 -1.81 -13.96
CA ASP A 66 4.21 -2.88 -13.98
C ASP A 66 5.32 -2.68 -12.96
N VAL A 67 5.57 -1.43 -12.59
CA VAL A 67 6.60 -1.05 -11.62
C VAL A 67 6.05 -0.71 -10.24
N ALA A 68 4.73 -0.70 -10.08
CA ALA A 68 4.03 -0.25 -8.87
C ALA A 68 4.46 -0.98 -7.58
N ASN A 69 4.84 -2.25 -7.68
CA ASN A 69 5.26 -3.07 -6.53
C ASN A 69 6.78 -3.19 -6.40
N TRP A 70 7.56 -2.41 -7.16
CA TRP A 70 9.01 -2.56 -7.16
C TRP A 70 9.63 -2.13 -5.82
N ALA A 71 9.16 -1.06 -5.19
CA ALA A 71 9.69 -0.58 -3.93
C ALA A 71 9.53 -1.63 -2.80
N ASP A 72 8.40 -2.32 -2.74
CA ASP A 72 8.17 -3.43 -1.80
C ASP A 72 9.13 -4.59 -2.03
N ARG A 73 9.41 -4.94 -3.28
CA ARG A 73 10.35 -6.04 -3.59
C ARG A 73 11.78 -5.76 -3.13
N VAL A 74 12.19 -4.49 -3.10
CA VAL A 74 13.56 -4.12 -2.72
C VAL A 74 13.71 -3.68 -1.25
N ARG A 75 12.63 -3.36 -0.55
CA ARG A 75 12.64 -2.72 0.76
C ARG A 75 13.44 -3.47 1.83
N TYR A 76 13.36 -4.79 1.85
CA TYR A 76 14.07 -5.61 2.85
C TYR A 76 15.58 -5.63 2.57
N LYS A 77 15.97 -5.84 1.32
CA LYS A 77 17.39 -5.86 0.91
C LYS A 77 18.06 -4.50 1.12
N ARG A 78 17.29 -3.41 1.11
CA ARG A 78 17.79 -2.03 1.23
C ARG A 78 17.48 -1.38 2.58
N SER A 79 16.89 -2.10 3.53
CA SER A 79 16.49 -1.59 4.86
C SER A 79 15.54 -0.37 4.79
N GLN A 80 14.65 -0.35 3.82
CA GLN A 80 13.80 0.81 3.49
C GLN A 80 12.36 0.69 4.01
N GLY A 81 12.09 -0.22 4.93
CA GLY A 81 10.74 -0.45 5.45
C GLY A 81 10.06 0.81 6.01
N ARG A 82 10.83 1.72 6.60
CA ARG A 82 10.32 3.00 7.16
C ARG A 82 9.85 3.99 6.11
N TRP A 83 10.31 3.88 4.88
CA TRP A 83 9.97 4.81 3.80
C TRP A 83 8.52 4.73 3.34
N HIS A 84 7.82 3.65 3.69
CA HIS A 84 6.45 3.37 3.25
C HIS A 84 5.36 4.03 4.08
N TYR A 85 5.67 4.60 5.26
CA TYR A 85 4.69 5.19 6.16
C TYR A 85 5.26 6.36 6.97
N ALA A 86 4.38 7.10 7.64
CA ALA A 86 4.71 8.09 8.66
C ALA A 86 3.75 7.94 9.83
N ASN A 87 4.10 7.09 10.81
CA ASN A 87 3.27 6.91 11.99
C ASN A 87 3.26 8.17 12.85
N ILE A 88 2.09 8.74 13.06
CA ILE A 88 1.84 9.98 13.77
C ILE A 88 1.58 9.68 15.26
N GLN A 89 2.02 10.58 16.14
CA GLN A 89 1.77 10.44 17.57
C GLN A 89 0.27 10.38 17.85
N GLU A 90 -0.14 9.53 18.81
CA GLU A 90 -1.54 9.41 19.20
C GLU A 90 -2.08 10.74 19.74
N GLY A 91 -3.32 11.10 19.37
CA GLY A 91 -3.93 12.40 19.69
C GLY A 91 -3.65 13.51 18.67
N GLU A 92 -2.59 13.39 17.90
CA GLU A 92 -2.23 14.38 16.89
C GLU A 92 -3.04 14.20 15.59
N ARG A 93 -3.53 15.31 15.05
CA ARG A 93 -4.38 15.31 13.86
C ARG A 93 -3.64 15.59 12.56
N HIS A 94 -2.42 16.11 12.63
CA HIS A 94 -1.64 16.56 11.48
C HIS A 94 -0.22 16.00 11.54
N TYR A 95 0.34 15.74 10.35
CA TYR A 95 1.75 15.42 10.18
C TYR A 95 2.61 16.67 10.47
N VAL A 96 3.63 16.49 11.29
CA VAL A 96 4.67 17.49 11.55
C VAL A 96 6.03 16.83 11.34
N ARG A 97 6.81 17.35 10.40
CA ARG A 97 8.08 16.72 9.96
C ARG A 97 9.04 16.49 11.13
N GLU A 98 9.24 17.47 11.98
CA GLU A 98 10.18 17.45 13.11
C GLU A 98 9.81 16.39 14.16
N ARG A 99 8.53 16.13 14.35
CA ARG A 99 8.00 15.13 15.30
C ARG A 99 7.90 13.74 14.69
N ASP A 100 7.36 13.63 13.47
CA ASP A 100 6.93 12.35 12.89
C ASP A 100 7.95 11.76 11.91
N CYS A 101 8.86 12.59 11.40
CA CYS A 101 9.84 12.20 10.39
C CYS A 101 11.18 12.98 10.52
N PRO A 102 11.79 13.10 11.71
CA PRO A 102 12.95 13.98 11.94
C PRO A 102 14.16 13.61 11.06
N LEU A 103 14.31 12.33 10.72
CA LEU A 103 15.40 11.85 9.87
C LEU A 103 15.09 11.87 8.36
N GLY A 104 13.87 12.30 7.96
CA GLY A 104 13.46 12.24 6.55
C GLY A 104 13.23 10.82 6.01
N GLU A 105 13.15 9.81 6.90
CA GLU A 105 12.99 8.39 6.55
C GLU A 105 11.52 7.95 6.64
N CYS A 106 10.61 8.69 6.00
CA CYS A 106 9.18 8.36 5.94
C CYS A 106 8.59 8.68 4.57
N VAL A 107 7.40 8.18 4.29
CA VAL A 107 6.74 8.30 2.99
C VAL A 107 6.59 9.75 2.51
N VAL A 108 6.26 10.69 3.41
CA VAL A 108 6.08 12.11 3.06
C VAL A 108 7.37 12.70 2.51
N GLU A 109 8.48 12.52 3.23
CA GLU A 109 9.77 13.08 2.84
C GLU A 109 10.37 12.32 1.65
N LYS A 110 10.11 11.01 1.51
CA LYS A 110 10.58 10.24 0.34
C LYS A 110 9.83 10.63 -0.94
N VAL A 111 8.54 10.94 -0.89
CA VAL A 111 7.84 11.52 -2.05
C VAL A 111 8.50 12.84 -2.47
N ARG A 112 8.81 13.73 -1.54
CA ARG A 112 9.49 15.01 -1.84
C ARG A 112 10.89 14.80 -2.41
N TYR A 113 11.68 13.94 -1.77
CA TYR A 113 13.05 13.63 -2.17
C TYR A 113 13.10 13.04 -3.60
N PHE A 114 12.32 11.99 -3.88
CA PHE A 114 12.34 11.37 -5.19
C PHE A 114 11.73 12.24 -6.28
N SER A 115 10.81 13.13 -5.95
CA SER A 115 10.34 14.18 -6.89
C SER A 115 11.48 15.11 -7.30
N SER A 116 12.31 15.56 -6.36
CA SER A 116 13.46 16.42 -6.66
C SER A 116 14.53 15.69 -7.47
N VAL A 117 14.80 14.41 -7.17
CA VAL A 117 15.76 13.60 -7.96
C VAL A 117 15.24 13.35 -9.38
N LEU A 118 13.95 13.08 -9.55
CA LEU A 118 13.35 12.85 -10.87
C LEU A 118 13.38 14.11 -11.74
N ALA A 119 13.14 15.29 -11.16
CA ALA A 119 13.21 16.58 -11.84
C ALA A 119 14.65 17.05 -12.13
N GLY A 120 15.63 16.57 -11.35
CA GLY A 120 17.00 17.06 -11.38
C GLY A 120 17.75 16.65 -12.66
N ALA A 121 18.17 17.63 -13.48
CA ALA A 121 18.96 17.37 -14.71
C ALA A 121 20.33 16.72 -14.41
N ALA A 122 20.93 17.00 -13.25
CA ALA A 122 22.20 16.43 -12.81
C ALA A 122 22.06 14.99 -12.23
N SER A 123 20.86 14.50 -12.06
CA SER A 123 20.62 13.14 -11.53
C SER A 123 20.98 12.08 -12.58
N SER A 124 21.66 11.01 -12.14
CA SER A 124 21.98 9.90 -13.04
C SER A 124 20.71 9.26 -13.61
N ARG A 125 20.78 8.70 -14.83
CA ARG A 125 19.68 7.97 -15.45
C ARG A 125 19.14 6.87 -14.53
N LYS A 126 20.01 6.11 -13.86
CA LYS A 126 19.64 5.07 -12.88
C LYS A 126 18.86 5.66 -11.70
N GLY A 127 19.35 6.77 -11.12
CA GLY A 127 18.69 7.47 -10.02
C GLY A 127 17.29 7.95 -10.40
N ARG A 128 17.11 8.49 -11.61
CA ARG A 128 15.82 8.93 -12.12
C ARG A 128 14.85 7.76 -12.35
N ILE A 129 15.32 6.64 -12.89
CA ILE A 129 14.50 5.41 -13.05
C ILE A 129 14.03 4.88 -11.69
N GLU A 130 14.93 4.78 -10.71
CA GLU A 130 14.56 4.33 -9.37
C GLU A 130 13.59 5.32 -8.69
N SER A 131 13.82 6.62 -8.84
CA SER A 131 12.95 7.66 -8.31
C SER A 131 11.53 7.57 -8.87
N LEU A 132 11.39 7.35 -10.17
CA LEU A 132 10.08 7.13 -10.78
C LEU A 132 9.38 5.91 -10.14
N LYS A 133 10.08 4.78 -9.99
CA LYS A 133 9.52 3.55 -9.38
C LYS A 133 9.13 3.76 -7.92
N TYR A 134 9.96 4.50 -7.14
CA TYR A 134 9.60 4.86 -5.78
C TYR A 134 8.36 5.75 -5.74
N LEU A 135 8.26 6.76 -6.60
CA LEU A 135 7.11 7.65 -6.65
C LEU A 135 5.82 6.91 -7.02
N VAL A 136 5.86 5.99 -7.98
CA VAL A 136 4.70 5.16 -8.33
C VAL A 136 4.16 4.43 -7.10
N HIS A 137 5.03 3.92 -6.24
CA HIS A 137 4.66 3.20 -5.03
C HIS A 137 4.25 4.15 -3.89
N PHE A 138 5.11 5.10 -3.54
CA PHE A 138 4.92 5.94 -2.36
C PHE A 138 3.77 6.93 -2.47
N VAL A 139 3.41 7.36 -3.69
CA VAL A 139 2.16 8.11 -3.89
C VAL A 139 0.95 7.23 -3.59
N GLY A 140 1.00 5.94 -3.85
CA GLY A 140 0.00 5.00 -3.34
C GLY A 140 0.00 4.95 -1.82
N ASP A 141 1.14 4.68 -1.19
CA ASP A 141 1.31 4.53 0.25
C ASP A 141 0.78 5.73 1.06
N ILE A 142 1.14 6.94 0.65
CA ILE A 142 0.71 8.16 1.35
C ILE A 142 -0.81 8.37 1.30
N HIS A 143 -1.51 7.71 0.37
CA HIS A 143 -2.97 7.75 0.27
C HIS A 143 -3.67 6.63 1.06
N GLN A 144 -2.94 5.67 1.63
CA GLN A 144 -3.49 4.67 2.54
C GLN A 144 -3.63 5.29 3.95
N PRO A 145 -4.85 5.40 4.50
CA PRO A 145 -5.07 6.10 5.78
C PRO A 145 -4.19 5.61 6.93
N LEU A 146 -4.01 4.30 7.08
CA LEU A 146 -3.25 3.72 8.19
C LEU A 146 -1.73 3.81 8.02
N HIS A 147 -1.22 4.19 6.84
CA HIS A 147 0.18 4.57 6.67
C HIS A 147 0.50 5.90 7.37
N LEU A 148 -0.51 6.72 7.65
CA LEU A 148 -0.48 7.91 8.50
C LEU A 148 -1.20 7.64 9.84
N GLY A 149 -1.20 6.37 10.27
CA GLY A 149 -1.86 5.90 11.49
C GLY A 149 -1.09 6.22 12.77
N ASN A 150 -1.58 5.72 13.91
CA ASN A 150 -0.98 5.96 15.21
C ASN A 150 0.34 5.20 15.39
N LYS A 151 1.32 5.86 15.98
CA LYS A 151 2.62 5.26 16.31
C LYS A 151 2.50 4.11 17.31
N LYS A 152 1.62 4.26 18.31
CA LYS A 152 1.42 3.30 19.41
C LYS A 152 0.97 1.93 18.93
N ASP A 153 0.06 1.88 17.96
CA ASP A 153 -0.47 0.64 17.40
C ASP A 153 0.17 0.25 16.06
N ARG A 154 1.21 0.99 15.64
CA ARG A 154 1.95 0.77 14.40
C ARG A 154 1.04 0.86 13.17
N GLY A 155 0.22 1.90 13.10
CA GLY A 155 -0.72 2.10 12.00
C GLY A 155 -1.80 1.01 11.95
N GLY A 156 -2.34 0.59 13.09
CA GLY A 156 -3.38 -0.44 13.15
C GLY A 156 -2.89 -1.89 13.09
N ASN A 157 -1.56 -2.13 12.98
CA ASN A 157 -1.01 -3.49 12.95
C ASN A 157 -1.23 -4.27 14.26
N LYS A 158 -1.39 -3.59 15.39
CA LYS A 158 -1.67 -4.20 16.68
C LYS A 158 -3.16 -4.41 16.94
N ILE A 159 -4.05 -3.88 16.12
CA ILE A 159 -5.50 -4.00 16.27
C ILE A 159 -5.98 -5.26 15.54
N ARG A 160 -6.45 -6.25 16.29
CA ARG A 160 -6.93 -7.53 15.74
C ARG A 160 -8.37 -7.39 15.26
N VAL A 161 -8.66 -7.92 14.08
CA VAL A 161 -10.00 -7.94 13.50
C VAL A 161 -10.29 -9.30 12.87
N VAL A 162 -11.57 -9.61 12.67
CA VAL A 162 -12.01 -10.79 11.93
C VAL A 162 -12.79 -10.33 10.70
N PHE A 163 -12.37 -10.76 9.51
CA PHE A 163 -13.04 -10.43 8.27
C PHE A 163 -13.28 -11.67 7.42
N LYS A 164 -14.52 -11.92 7.02
CA LYS A 164 -14.94 -13.12 6.27
C LYS A 164 -14.43 -14.43 6.93
N GLY A 165 -14.54 -14.51 8.25
CA GLY A 165 -14.11 -15.67 9.05
C GLY A 165 -12.59 -15.80 9.25
N LYS A 166 -11.78 -14.92 8.70
CA LYS A 166 -10.30 -14.94 8.82
C LYS A 166 -9.83 -13.91 9.84
N LYS A 167 -8.93 -14.33 10.75
CA LYS A 167 -8.24 -13.43 11.68
C LYS A 167 -7.16 -12.64 10.94
N THR A 168 -7.15 -11.32 11.13
CA THR A 168 -6.15 -10.42 10.55
C THR A 168 -5.91 -9.23 11.49
N ASN A 169 -5.25 -8.18 11.03
CA ASN A 169 -5.15 -6.91 11.73
C ASN A 169 -5.78 -5.79 10.89
N LEU A 170 -6.05 -4.66 11.53
CA LEU A 170 -6.71 -3.54 10.89
C LEU A 170 -5.91 -2.98 9.71
N HIS A 171 -4.58 -2.92 9.83
CA HIS A 171 -3.71 -2.46 8.74
C HIS A 171 -3.84 -3.34 7.49
N ALA A 172 -3.61 -4.65 7.63
CA ALA A 172 -3.71 -5.59 6.51
C ALA A 172 -5.14 -5.66 5.92
N LEU A 173 -6.16 -5.43 6.75
CA LEU A 173 -7.53 -5.32 6.28
C LEU A 173 -7.70 -4.14 5.32
N TRP A 174 -7.13 -2.97 5.66
CA TRP A 174 -7.18 -1.77 4.82
C TRP A 174 -6.28 -1.89 3.59
N ASP A 175 -5.11 -2.51 3.71
CA ASP A 175 -4.19 -2.71 2.58
C ASP A 175 -4.80 -3.57 1.46
N SER A 176 -5.51 -4.63 1.83
CA SER A 176 -5.93 -5.64 0.87
C SER A 176 -7.35 -6.17 1.09
N GLY A 177 -7.74 -6.44 2.33
CA GLY A 177 -8.98 -7.16 2.63
C GLY A 177 -10.25 -6.41 2.21
N LEU A 178 -10.22 -5.09 2.25
CA LEU A 178 -11.33 -4.22 1.87
C LEU A 178 -11.28 -3.75 0.42
N VAL A 179 -10.14 -3.87 -0.27
CA VAL A 179 -10.07 -3.63 -1.71
C VAL A 179 -11.00 -4.62 -2.41
N HIS A 180 -12.00 -4.10 -3.11
CA HIS A 180 -13.07 -4.92 -3.67
C HIS A 180 -13.13 -4.79 -5.18
N VAL A 181 -12.53 -5.75 -5.83
CA VAL A 181 -12.75 -6.02 -7.26
C VAL A 181 -13.98 -6.90 -7.36
N ALA A 182 -14.97 -6.48 -8.16
CA ALA A 182 -16.23 -7.23 -8.30
C ALA A 182 -15.97 -8.60 -8.97
N ASP A 183 -16.87 -9.56 -8.72
CA ASP A 183 -16.77 -10.89 -9.33
C ASP A 183 -16.77 -10.76 -10.87
N GLY A 184 -15.78 -11.41 -11.51
CA GLY A 184 -15.58 -11.32 -12.96
C GLY A 184 -14.91 -10.04 -13.47
N GLU A 185 -14.64 -9.05 -12.61
CA GLU A 185 -13.93 -7.82 -12.95
C GLU A 185 -12.41 -8.04 -12.80
N ASN A 186 -11.62 -7.69 -13.82
CA ASN A 186 -10.16 -7.63 -13.67
C ASN A 186 -9.68 -6.25 -13.18
N LEU A 187 -8.40 -6.13 -12.79
CA LEU A 187 -7.87 -4.88 -12.24
C LEU A 187 -7.98 -3.68 -13.20
N LEU A 188 -7.84 -3.90 -14.50
CA LEU A 188 -7.98 -2.83 -15.50
C LEU A 188 -9.44 -2.34 -15.58
N GLN A 189 -10.40 -3.25 -15.52
CA GLN A 189 -11.82 -2.92 -15.50
C GLN A 189 -12.15 -2.17 -14.20
N TYR A 190 -11.61 -2.62 -13.05
CA TYR A 190 -11.75 -1.93 -11.77
C TYR A 190 -11.21 -0.50 -11.85
N ALA A 191 -9.98 -0.30 -12.32
CA ALA A 191 -9.39 1.03 -12.50
C ALA A 191 -10.23 1.91 -13.43
N ARG A 192 -10.75 1.35 -14.54
CA ARG A 192 -11.66 2.06 -15.45
C ARG A 192 -12.97 2.45 -14.76
N ARG A 193 -13.55 1.58 -13.95
CA ARG A 193 -14.78 1.88 -13.18
C ARG A 193 -14.55 3.04 -12.20
N LEU A 194 -13.43 3.05 -11.50
CA LEU A 194 -13.07 4.15 -10.60
C LEU A 194 -12.94 5.47 -11.35
N THR A 195 -12.28 5.46 -12.52
CA THR A 195 -12.03 6.68 -13.30
C THR A 195 -13.29 7.28 -13.95
N ARG A 196 -14.35 6.50 -14.18
CA ARG A 196 -15.62 7.02 -14.74
C ARG A 196 -16.31 8.04 -13.83
N ARG A 197 -16.03 8.02 -12.54
CA ARG A 197 -16.65 8.89 -11.53
C ARG A 197 -15.86 10.18 -11.27
N ILE A 198 -14.69 10.35 -11.92
CA ILE A 198 -13.83 11.52 -11.71
C ILE A 198 -14.30 12.65 -12.61
N LEU A 199 -14.74 13.72 -11.99
CA LEU A 199 -15.10 14.95 -12.70
C LEU A 199 -13.85 15.78 -13.06
N PRO A 200 -13.90 16.64 -14.09
CA PRO A 200 -12.79 17.54 -14.41
C PRO A 200 -12.38 18.42 -13.25
N GLU A 201 -13.33 18.94 -12.48
CA GLU A 201 -13.13 19.74 -11.29
C GLU A 201 -12.41 18.97 -10.16
N ASP A 202 -12.70 17.68 -9.97
CA ASP A 202 -11.99 16.84 -9.02
C ASP A 202 -10.50 16.76 -9.35
N ARG A 203 -10.17 16.54 -10.63
CA ARG A 203 -8.77 16.47 -11.09
C ARG A 203 -8.05 17.79 -10.83
N LEU A 204 -8.69 18.90 -11.12
CA LEU A 204 -8.14 20.23 -10.90
C LEU A 204 -7.92 20.48 -9.40
N LEU A 205 -8.89 20.12 -8.56
CA LEU A 205 -8.78 20.25 -7.10
C LEU A 205 -7.64 19.40 -6.54
N TRP A 206 -7.59 18.11 -6.92
CA TRP A 206 -6.59 17.18 -6.39
C TRP A 206 -5.16 17.51 -6.85
N SER A 207 -5.00 18.14 -8.03
CA SER A 207 -3.68 18.54 -8.54
C SER A 207 -3.06 19.76 -7.83
N ARG A 208 -3.83 20.48 -7.00
CA ARG A 208 -3.35 21.68 -6.29
C ARG A 208 -2.64 21.40 -4.95
N SER A 209 -2.61 20.13 -4.52
CA SER A 209 -2.09 19.72 -3.23
C SER A 209 -0.79 18.92 -3.35
N GLY A 210 0.00 18.89 -2.27
CA GLY A 210 1.28 18.20 -2.22
C GLY A 210 1.34 17.09 -1.15
N ALA A 211 2.52 16.49 -0.97
CA ALA A 211 2.71 15.33 -0.11
C ALA A 211 2.24 15.56 1.34
N VAL A 212 2.43 16.74 1.91
CA VAL A 212 1.98 17.06 3.27
C VAL A 212 0.45 17.09 3.35
N ASP A 213 -0.20 17.69 2.35
CA ASP A 213 -1.66 17.74 2.30
C ASP A 213 -2.24 16.32 2.15
N TRP A 214 -1.64 15.49 1.29
CA TRP A 214 -2.04 14.09 1.09
C TRP A 214 -1.91 13.26 2.37
N ALA A 215 -0.82 13.50 3.12
CA ALA A 215 -0.61 12.89 4.43
C ALA A 215 -1.69 13.31 5.43
N ASN A 216 -2.01 14.60 5.50
CA ASN A 216 -3.03 15.13 6.40
C ASN A 216 -4.44 14.64 6.04
N GLU A 217 -4.75 14.49 4.75
CA GLU A 217 -6.00 13.87 4.30
C GLU A 217 -6.07 12.41 4.75
N SER A 218 -5.00 11.62 4.56
CA SER A 218 -4.94 10.22 4.99
C SER A 218 -5.04 10.09 6.51
N ARG A 219 -4.35 10.98 7.24
CA ARG A 219 -4.47 11.04 8.71
C ARG A 219 -5.89 11.29 9.17
N ARG A 220 -6.59 12.22 8.54
CA ARG A 220 -8.00 12.50 8.85
C ARG A 220 -8.87 11.27 8.61
N GLN A 221 -8.74 10.60 7.46
CA GLN A 221 -9.47 9.37 7.17
C GLN A 221 -9.15 8.24 8.16
N ALA A 222 -7.89 8.14 8.61
CA ALA A 222 -7.52 7.19 9.65
C ALA A 222 -8.30 7.46 10.95
N LEU A 223 -8.33 8.71 11.41
CA LEU A 223 -8.98 9.10 12.67
C LEU A 223 -10.51 9.04 12.59
N ASP A 224 -11.08 9.49 11.48
CA ASP A 224 -12.52 9.67 11.36
C ASP A 224 -13.24 8.36 10.96
N LEU A 225 -12.50 7.38 10.37
CA LEU A 225 -13.10 6.13 9.91
C LEU A 225 -12.29 4.88 10.27
N SER A 226 -10.98 4.82 9.89
CA SER A 226 -10.25 3.55 10.04
C SER A 226 -10.15 3.11 11.49
N TYR A 227 -9.98 4.04 12.41
CA TYR A 227 -9.90 3.82 13.85
C TYR A 227 -11.27 3.90 14.53
N ASP A 228 -12.32 3.36 13.90
CA ASP A 228 -13.64 3.26 14.52
C ASP A 228 -13.53 2.68 15.95
N PRO A 229 -14.12 3.33 16.98
CA PRO A 229 -13.99 2.92 18.37
C PRO A 229 -14.48 1.48 18.62
N GLN A 230 -15.57 1.05 17.97
CA GLN A 230 -16.10 -0.30 18.11
C GLN A 230 -15.13 -1.31 17.51
N VAL A 231 -14.58 -1.03 16.33
CA VAL A 231 -13.58 -1.90 15.67
C VAL A 231 -12.33 -2.02 16.53
N LYS A 232 -11.86 -0.93 17.13
CA LYS A 232 -10.67 -0.94 18.01
C LYS A 232 -10.88 -1.81 19.26
N ILE A 233 -12.08 -1.79 19.84
CA ILE A 233 -12.38 -2.48 21.10
C ILE A 233 -12.74 -3.95 20.86
N THR A 234 -13.59 -4.23 19.87
CA THR A 234 -14.18 -5.55 19.68
C THR A 234 -13.56 -6.36 18.55
N GLY A 235 -12.89 -5.71 17.61
CA GLY A 235 -12.42 -6.33 16.36
C GLY A 235 -13.54 -6.71 15.39
N VAL A 236 -14.80 -6.31 15.69
CA VAL A 236 -16.00 -6.63 14.89
C VAL A 236 -16.22 -5.53 13.85
N LEU A 237 -16.40 -5.94 12.60
CA LEU A 237 -16.65 -5.04 11.47
C LEU A 237 -18.13 -5.04 11.12
N THR A 238 -18.82 -3.92 11.31
CA THR A 238 -20.21 -3.78 10.87
C THR A 238 -20.28 -3.69 9.34
N LYS A 239 -21.44 -4.02 8.77
CA LYS A 239 -21.68 -3.85 7.31
C LYS A 239 -21.48 -2.39 6.89
N GLU A 240 -21.89 -1.44 7.72
CA GLU A 240 -21.76 -0.01 7.48
C GLU A 240 -20.30 0.44 7.49
N TYR A 241 -19.50 -0.02 8.47
CA TYR A 241 -18.05 0.23 8.48
C TYR A 241 -17.40 -0.26 7.19
N VAL A 242 -17.67 -1.51 6.79
CA VAL A 242 -17.11 -2.11 5.57
C VAL A 242 -17.50 -1.32 4.32
N ARG A 243 -18.76 -0.86 4.22
CA ARG A 243 -19.23 -0.05 3.10
C ARG A 243 -18.47 1.28 3.02
N LYS A 244 -18.45 2.06 4.11
CA LYS A 244 -17.74 3.34 4.18
C LYS A 244 -16.23 3.21 3.93
N ALA A 245 -15.61 2.17 4.50
CA ALA A 245 -14.20 1.91 4.30
C ALA A 245 -13.87 1.62 2.82
N ARG A 246 -14.69 0.83 2.12
CA ARG A 246 -14.52 0.57 0.69
C ARG A 246 -14.68 1.84 -0.16
N GLU A 247 -15.68 2.65 0.10
CA GLU A 247 -15.88 3.93 -0.58
C GLU A 247 -14.67 4.86 -0.39
N THR A 248 -14.14 4.91 0.84
CA THR A 248 -12.93 5.68 1.13
C THR A 248 -11.72 5.12 0.41
N ILE A 249 -11.52 3.80 0.38
CA ILE A 249 -10.43 3.15 -0.36
C ILE A 249 -10.53 3.49 -1.86
N GLU A 250 -11.69 3.35 -2.49
CA GLU A 250 -11.89 3.69 -3.89
C GLU A 250 -11.54 5.17 -4.17
N LEU A 251 -11.98 6.09 -3.30
CA LEU A 251 -11.62 7.50 -3.40
C LEU A 251 -10.12 7.73 -3.29
N ARG A 252 -9.46 7.12 -2.28
CA ARG A 252 -8.02 7.31 -2.05
C ARG A 252 -7.16 6.72 -3.19
N LEU A 253 -7.53 5.56 -3.74
CA LEU A 253 -6.87 5.00 -4.93
C LEU A 253 -7.01 5.93 -6.14
N THR A 254 -8.18 6.51 -6.32
CA THR A 254 -8.47 7.42 -7.41
C THR A 254 -7.65 8.71 -7.30
N GLN A 255 -7.62 9.32 -6.11
CA GLN A 255 -6.81 10.49 -5.82
C GLN A 255 -5.32 10.22 -6.03
N ALA A 256 -4.82 9.08 -5.55
CA ALA A 256 -3.43 8.68 -5.72
C ALA A 256 -3.03 8.61 -7.20
N GLY A 257 -3.84 7.94 -8.03
CA GLY A 257 -3.56 7.81 -9.46
C GLY A 257 -3.58 9.14 -10.21
N VAL A 258 -4.56 10.01 -9.95
CA VAL A 258 -4.64 11.34 -10.58
C VAL A 258 -3.47 12.22 -10.16
N ARG A 259 -3.13 12.22 -8.87
CA ARG A 259 -2.02 13.00 -8.31
C ARG A 259 -0.66 12.52 -8.82
N LEU A 260 -0.48 11.20 -8.96
CA LEU A 260 0.71 10.61 -9.55
C LEU A 260 0.90 11.06 -11.01
N ALA A 261 -0.17 10.99 -11.82
CA ALA A 261 -0.13 11.48 -13.20
C ALA A 261 0.19 12.98 -13.27
N HIS A 262 -0.45 13.80 -12.43
CA HIS A 262 -0.17 15.23 -12.37
C HIS A 262 1.30 15.50 -12.01
N LEU A 263 1.83 14.79 -11.01
CA LEU A 263 3.23 14.88 -10.59
C LEU A 263 4.17 14.60 -11.77
N PHE A 264 3.97 13.49 -12.48
CA PHE A 264 4.82 13.15 -13.63
C PHE A 264 4.64 14.10 -14.81
N ASN A 265 3.40 14.52 -15.10
CA ASN A 265 3.14 15.53 -16.13
C ASN A 265 3.81 16.88 -15.81
N THR A 266 4.11 17.15 -14.54
CA THR A 266 4.83 18.36 -14.13
C THR A 266 6.34 18.18 -14.17
N LEU A 267 6.86 17.05 -13.68
CA LEU A 267 8.29 16.80 -13.52
C LEU A 267 9.00 16.34 -14.81
N LEU A 268 8.27 15.80 -15.77
CA LEU A 268 8.79 15.17 -16.99
C LEU A 268 8.41 15.92 -18.28
N LYS A 269 8.00 17.19 -18.17
CA LYS A 269 7.71 18.03 -19.36
C LYS A 269 8.91 18.15 -20.28
#